data_fb24ad48cb53eaaa45eb91c473a766a4
#
_entry.id   fb24ad48cb53eaaa45eb91c473a766a4
#
_cell.length_a   1.000
_cell.length_b   1.000
_cell.length_c   1.000
_cell.angle_alpha   90.00
_cell.angle_beta   90.00
_cell.angle_gamma   90.00
#
_symmetry.space_group_name_H-M   'P 1'
#
loop_
_entity.id
_entity.type
_entity.pdbx_description
1 polymer ?
#
loop_
_entity_poly.entity_id
_entity_poly.type
_entity_poly.pdbx_seq_one_letter_code
_entity_poly.pdbx_strand_id
1 'polypeptide(L)'
;MKFPTNNAGFAVILMASLLAACSSAPVDESSSTIEDNSVQAAELEMQRQAEAEAAAAAVEEEPVNTADRVFYFEFDKAVLSDDSRAALIAHAEFMKDYPTSIRLEGHADERGTREYNMALGERRAIAVKEFLVMQGVPANMIEVVSYGEERAASFGSNAAAWRMNRRVELK
;
A
#
# COMPACT_ATOMS: atom_id res chain seq x y z
N MET A 1 3.28 -12.46 37.70
CA MET A 1 3.54 -13.62 36.82
C MET A 1 4.75 -13.30 35.96
N LYS A 2 5.75 -14.19 35.99
CA LYS A 2 7.12 -13.96 35.52
C LYS A 2 7.22 -14.11 33.98
N PHE A 3 7.90 -13.15 33.35
CA PHE A 3 8.33 -13.27 31.95
C PHE A 3 9.68 -13.99 31.89
N PRO A 4 9.92 -14.94 30.98
CA PRO A 4 11.25 -15.46 30.73
C PRO A 4 11.97 -14.63 29.64
N THR A 5 13.09 -14.06 30.04
CA THR A 5 14.11 -13.50 29.15
C THR A 5 14.96 -14.64 28.58
N ASN A 6 15.01 -14.80 27.26
CA ASN A 6 15.97 -15.68 26.62
C ASN A 6 17.07 -14.84 25.96
N ASN A 7 18.22 -14.89 26.60
CA ASN A 7 19.47 -14.30 26.19
C ASN A 7 20.29 -15.41 25.51
N ALA A 8 20.47 -15.39 24.21
CA ALA A 8 21.38 -16.28 23.50
C ALA A 8 22.59 -15.46 23.01
N GLY A 9 23.69 -15.67 23.70
CA GLY A 9 24.95 -15.02 23.46
C GLY A 9 25.62 -15.45 22.17
N PHE A 10 26.12 -14.48 21.42
CA PHE A 10 27.04 -14.66 20.32
C PHE A 10 28.47 -14.78 20.86
N ALA A 11 29.05 -15.95 20.71
CA ALA A 11 30.47 -16.20 20.98
C ALA A 11 31.29 -15.78 19.75
N VAL A 12 32.09 -14.73 19.94
CA VAL A 12 33.13 -14.31 19.00
C VAL A 12 34.34 -15.21 19.24
N ILE A 13 34.70 -16.00 18.25
CA ILE A 13 35.99 -16.74 18.25
C ILE A 13 36.95 -15.95 17.36
N LEU A 14 37.89 -15.30 18.06
CA LEU A 14 39.06 -14.65 17.49
C LEU A 14 40.17 -15.74 17.45
N MET A 15 40.63 -16.13 16.26
CA MET A 15 41.87 -16.90 16.12
C MET A 15 42.87 -16.10 15.31
N ALA A 16 43.82 -15.55 16.02
CA ALA A 16 45.08 -15.05 15.49
C ALA A 16 46.11 -16.16 15.43
N SER A 17 46.78 -16.36 14.33
CA SER A 17 48.05 -17.08 14.30
C SER A 17 48.97 -16.44 13.28
N LEU A 18 50.05 -15.94 13.83
CA LEU A 18 51.21 -15.38 13.18
C LEU A 18 52.18 -16.51 12.77
N LEU A 19 53.14 -16.12 11.91
CA LEU A 19 54.51 -16.60 11.68
C LEU A 19 54.64 -17.51 10.45
N ALA A 20 55.59 -17.37 9.66
CA ALA A 20 56.79 -16.60 9.40
C ALA A 20 57.53 -17.21 8.21
N ALA A 21 58.01 -16.32 7.41
CA ALA A 21 59.39 -16.28 6.87
C ALA A 21 59.90 -17.32 5.88
N CYS A 22 60.35 -16.73 4.81
CA CYS A 22 61.60 -16.88 4.07
C CYS A 22 61.73 -17.95 3.00
N SER A 23 61.93 -17.42 1.82
CA SER A 23 63.18 -17.48 1.04
C SER A 23 63.10 -18.19 -0.31
N SER A 24 63.59 -17.45 -1.31
CA SER A 24 64.25 -17.87 -2.54
C SER A 24 63.40 -18.00 -3.81
N ALA A 25 63.63 -17.07 -4.70
CA ALA A 25 63.33 -17.09 -6.13
C ALA A 25 64.28 -18.01 -6.91
N PRO A 26 64.18 -18.11 -8.25
CA PRO A 26 63.07 -17.97 -9.19
C PRO A 26 62.91 -19.22 -10.10
N VAL A 27 61.79 -19.49 -10.66
CA VAL A 27 61.66 -20.16 -11.97
C VAL A 27 60.36 -19.69 -12.62
N ASP A 28 60.56 -19.24 -13.83
CA ASP A 28 59.64 -18.88 -14.88
C ASP A 28 58.69 -20.04 -15.18
N GLU A 29 57.36 -19.80 -15.09
CA GLU A 29 56.38 -20.49 -15.95
C GLU A 29 55.07 -19.70 -16.01
N SER A 30 54.97 -18.97 -17.08
CA SER A 30 53.78 -18.41 -17.65
C SER A 30 52.82 -19.53 -18.04
N SER A 31 51.79 -19.79 -17.25
CA SER A 31 50.52 -20.42 -17.72
C SER A 31 49.72 -21.00 -16.54
N SER A 32 48.88 -20.19 -15.87
CA SER A 32 47.71 -20.68 -15.15
C SER A 32 46.80 -19.60 -14.52
N THR A 33 46.87 -18.38 -15.00
CA THR A 33 46.03 -17.31 -14.44
C THR A 33 44.73 -16.98 -15.25
N ILE A 34 44.36 -17.83 -16.20
CA ILE A 34 43.18 -17.59 -17.06
C ILE A 34 41.97 -18.43 -16.61
N GLU A 35 42.14 -19.52 -15.87
CA GLU A 35 41.02 -20.40 -15.51
C GLU A 35 40.31 -19.99 -14.19
N ASP A 36 41.02 -19.30 -13.30
CA ASP A 36 40.47 -18.93 -11.98
C ASP A 36 39.47 -17.73 -12.05
N ASN A 37 39.64 -16.85 -13.03
CA ASN A 37 38.73 -15.69 -13.24
C ASN A 37 37.37 -16.07 -13.84
N SER A 38 37.30 -17.18 -14.57
CA SER A 38 36.03 -17.60 -15.20
C SER A 38 35.09 -18.28 -14.20
N VAL A 39 35.66 -18.99 -13.22
CA VAL A 39 34.87 -19.64 -12.16
C VAL A 39 34.33 -18.63 -11.17
N GLN A 40 35.14 -17.64 -10.78
CA GLN A 40 34.69 -16.54 -9.91
C GLN A 40 33.63 -15.64 -10.56
N ALA A 41 33.74 -15.39 -11.86
CA ALA A 41 32.73 -14.65 -12.59
C ALA A 41 31.39 -15.40 -12.69
N ALA A 42 31.44 -16.72 -12.89
CA ALA A 42 30.24 -17.57 -12.93
C ALA A 42 29.57 -17.70 -11.56
N GLU A 43 30.35 -17.80 -10.46
CA GLU A 43 29.81 -17.81 -9.11
C GLU A 43 29.14 -16.47 -8.73
N LEU A 44 29.75 -15.34 -9.15
CA LEU A 44 29.16 -14.01 -8.89
C LEU A 44 27.90 -13.77 -9.68
N GLU A 45 27.81 -14.30 -10.92
CA GLU A 45 26.57 -14.22 -11.72
C GLU A 45 25.47 -15.11 -11.13
N MET A 46 25.83 -16.29 -10.64
CA MET A 46 24.87 -17.19 -9.99
C MET A 46 24.36 -16.62 -8.66
N GLN A 47 25.21 -15.95 -7.89
CA GLN A 47 24.80 -15.23 -6.68
C GLN A 47 23.89 -14.05 -7.00
N ARG A 48 24.19 -13.26 -8.04
CA ARG A 48 23.32 -12.15 -8.48
C ARG A 48 21.96 -12.65 -9.00
N GLN A 49 21.93 -13.79 -9.69
CA GLN A 49 20.68 -14.39 -10.15
C GLN A 49 19.87 -14.93 -8.98
N ALA A 50 20.50 -15.57 -8.00
CA ALA A 50 19.83 -16.05 -6.80
C ALA A 50 19.31 -14.90 -5.92
N GLU A 51 20.05 -13.78 -5.79
CA GLU A 51 19.58 -12.58 -5.10
C GLU A 51 18.45 -11.90 -5.87
N ALA A 52 18.50 -11.84 -7.20
CA ALA A 52 17.45 -11.29 -8.02
C ALA A 52 16.18 -12.14 -7.98
N GLU A 53 16.31 -13.47 -7.96
CA GLU A 53 15.18 -14.40 -7.83
C GLU A 53 14.58 -14.36 -6.40
N ALA A 54 15.44 -14.26 -5.37
CA ALA A 54 14.98 -14.06 -3.99
C ALA A 54 14.32 -12.70 -3.79
N ALA A 55 14.81 -11.64 -4.43
CA ALA A 55 14.17 -10.33 -4.42
C ALA A 55 12.85 -10.30 -5.21
N ALA A 56 12.76 -11.07 -6.30
CA ALA A 56 11.51 -11.23 -7.06
C ALA A 56 10.47 -12.09 -6.32
N ALA A 57 10.91 -13.08 -5.52
CA ALA A 57 10.04 -13.89 -4.68
C ALA A 57 9.60 -13.17 -3.39
N ALA A 58 10.30 -12.12 -2.99
CA ALA A 58 9.96 -11.28 -1.83
C ALA A 58 9.04 -10.10 -2.17
N VAL A 59 8.52 -10.02 -3.39
CA VAL A 59 7.35 -9.19 -3.67
C VAL A 59 6.16 -9.90 -3.03
N GLU A 60 5.99 -9.72 -1.71
CA GLU A 60 4.72 -9.97 -1.06
C GLU A 60 3.69 -9.15 -1.82
N GLU A 61 2.76 -9.82 -2.52
CA GLU A 61 1.64 -9.15 -3.14
C GLU A 61 0.91 -8.42 -2.02
N GLU A 62 1.01 -7.09 -2.00
CA GLU A 62 0.26 -6.26 -1.07
C GLU A 62 -1.21 -6.67 -1.19
N PRO A 63 -1.87 -6.99 -0.07
CA PRO A 63 -3.26 -7.44 -0.12
C PRO A 63 -4.12 -6.34 -0.72
N VAL A 64 -4.76 -6.64 -1.84
CA VAL A 64 -5.60 -5.69 -2.58
C VAL A 64 -7.05 -5.87 -2.15
N ASN A 65 -7.64 -4.80 -1.61
CA ASN A 65 -9.07 -4.76 -1.39
C ASN A 65 -9.81 -4.59 -2.73
N THR A 66 -10.57 -5.60 -3.14
CA THR A 66 -11.33 -5.61 -4.39
C THR A 66 -12.74 -5.02 -4.28
N ALA A 67 -13.15 -4.57 -3.09
CA ALA A 67 -14.47 -3.97 -2.89
C ALA A 67 -14.60 -2.61 -3.64
N ASP A 68 -15.83 -2.27 -4.00
CA ASP A 68 -16.13 -1.02 -4.69
C ASP A 68 -15.66 0.20 -3.87
N ARG A 69 -14.98 1.12 -4.53
CA ARG A 69 -14.45 2.34 -3.92
C ARG A 69 -15.27 3.58 -4.25
N VAL A 70 -16.38 3.44 -4.98
CA VAL A 70 -17.27 4.53 -5.38
C VAL A 70 -18.67 4.24 -4.91
N PHE A 71 -19.22 5.16 -4.10
CA PHE A 71 -20.53 5.03 -3.46
C PHE A 71 -21.46 6.09 -4.00
N TYR A 72 -22.57 5.68 -4.59
CA TYR A 72 -23.53 6.58 -5.25
C TYR A 72 -24.69 6.95 -4.32
N PHE A 73 -25.22 8.16 -4.54
CA PHE A 73 -26.29 8.74 -3.73
C PHE A 73 -27.49 9.18 -4.57
N GLU A 74 -28.65 9.08 -3.97
CA GLU A 74 -29.86 9.65 -4.51
C GLU A 74 -29.80 11.19 -4.56
N PHE A 75 -30.69 11.78 -5.39
CA PHE A 75 -30.77 13.22 -5.50
C PHE A 75 -31.07 13.85 -4.13
N ASP A 76 -30.28 14.87 -3.79
CA ASP A 76 -30.38 15.64 -2.55
C ASP A 76 -30.34 14.82 -1.25
N LYS A 77 -29.76 13.59 -1.29
CA LYS A 77 -29.60 12.72 -0.13
C LYS A 77 -28.14 12.43 0.17
N ALA A 78 -27.87 12.14 1.45
CA ALA A 78 -26.61 11.64 1.97
C ALA A 78 -26.81 10.28 2.68
N VAL A 79 -27.82 9.51 2.28
CA VAL A 79 -28.12 8.18 2.85
C VAL A 79 -27.44 7.10 2.03
N LEU A 80 -26.73 6.19 2.69
CA LEU A 80 -26.07 5.06 2.07
C LEU A 80 -27.08 4.00 1.63
N SER A 81 -26.90 3.47 0.41
CA SER A 81 -27.62 2.29 -0.06
C SER A 81 -27.11 1.01 0.63
N ASP A 82 -27.88 -0.06 0.54
CA ASP A 82 -27.48 -1.34 1.12
C ASP A 82 -26.23 -1.92 0.43
N ASP A 83 -26.10 -1.74 -0.89
CA ASP A 83 -24.92 -2.13 -1.65
C ASP A 83 -23.68 -1.35 -1.19
N SER A 84 -23.82 -0.02 -1.00
CA SER A 84 -22.74 0.81 -0.46
C SER A 84 -22.33 0.37 0.95
N ARG A 85 -23.28 0.01 1.79
CA ARG A 85 -22.99 -0.49 3.15
C ARG A 85 -22.25 -1.82 3.12
N ALA A 86 -22.66 -2.75 2.25
CA ALA A 86 -21.97 -4.04 2.09
C ALA A 86 -20.51 -3.87 1.65
N ALA A 87 -20.25 -3.01 0.66
CA ALA A 87 -18.90 -2.69 0.22
C ALA A 87 -18.07 -2.01 1.32
N LEU A 88 -18.67 -1.08 2.09
CA LEU A 88 -18.00 -0.40 3.19
C LEU A 88 -17.68 -1.34 4.36
N ILE A 89 -18.48 -2.38 4.61
CA ILE A 89 -18.15 -3.42 5.59
C ILE A 89 -16.88 -4.16 5.16
N ALA A 90 -16.77 -4.55 3.88
CA ALA A 90 -15.57 -5.22 3.36
C ALA A 90 -14.32 -4.32 3.47
N HIS A 91 -14.46 -3.00 3.21
CA HIS A 91 -13.38 -2.04 3.44
C HIS A 91 -12.99 -1.96 4.92
N ALA A 92 -13.96 -1.90 5.82
CA ALA A 92 -13.69 -1.83 7.25
C ALA A 92 -12.99 -3.10 7.78
N GLU A 93 -13.39 -4.28 7.30
CA GLU A 93 -12.73 -5.55 7.64
C GLU A 93 -11.29 -5.58 7.13
N PHE A 94 -11.08 -5.21 5.87
CA PHE A 94 -9.74 -5.10 5.31
C PHE A 94 -8.84 -4.13 6.11
N MET A 95 -9.36 -2.97 6.51
CA MET A 95 -8.63 -1.98 7.28
C MET A 95 -8.32 -2.39 8.73
N LYS A 96 -8.99 -3.41 9.28
CA LYS A 96 -8.65 -4.00 10.58
C LYS A 96 -7.38 -4.82 10.50
N ASP A 97 -7.22 -5.57 9.38
CA ASP A 97 -6.06 -6.42 9.15
C ASP A 97 -4.89 -5.61 8.59
N TYR A 98 -5.18 -4.63 7.76
CA TYR A 98 -4.21 -3.75 7.08
C TYR A 98 -4.52 -2.27 7.33
N PRO A 99 -4.15 -1.73 8.51
CA PRO A 99 -4.44 -0.34 8.87
C PRO A 99 -3.79 0.65 7.91
N THR A 100 -4.61 1.41 7.18
CA THR A 100 -4.16 2.43 6.24
C THR A 100 -5.01 3.70 6.37
N SER A 101 -4.43 4.86 6.11
CA SER A 101 -5.18 6.11 6.05
C SER A 101 -5.86 6.25 4.71
N ILE A 102 -7.12 6.64 4.73
CA ILE A 102 -7.95 6.83 3.55
C ILE A 102 -8.48 8.26 3.47
N ARG A 103 -8.80 8.69 2.26
CA ARG A 103 -9.50 9.95 2.00
C ARG A 103 -10.84 9.66 1.33
N LEU A 104 -11.89 10.31 1.83
CA LEU A 104 -13.23 10.28 1.27
C LEU A 104 -13.50 11.58 0.53
N GLU A 105 -13.65 11.49 -0.79
CA GLU A 105 -13.90 12.62 -1.67
C GLU A 105 -15.38 12.67 -2.02
N GLY A 106 -16.08 13.70 -1.51
CA GLY A 106 -17.52 13.87 -1.69
C GLY A 106 -17.85 14.78 -2.86
N HIS A 107 -18.87 14.35 -3.66
CA HIS A 107 -19.30 15.05 -4.87
C HIS A 107 -20.81 15.24 -4.93
N ALA A 108 -21.22 16.24 -5.69
CA ALA A 108 -22.61 16.54 -6.03
C ALA A 108 -22.79 16.68 -7.55
N ASP A 109 -24.03 16.67 -8.01
CA ASP A 109 -24.34 17.08 -9.38
C ASP A 109 -24.43 18.61 -9.49
N GLU A 110 -24.50 19.14 -10.71
CA GLU A 110 -24.49 20.60 -11.02
C GLU A 110 -25.75 21.38 -10.58
N ARG A 111 -26.76 20.70 -10.05
CA ARG A 111 -28.04 21.35 -9.68
C ARG A 111 -27.96 21.94 -8.29
N GLY A 112 -28.18 23.22 -8.19
CA GLY A 112 -28.10 23.98 -6.94
C GLY A 112 -27.04 25.08 -6.99
N THR A 113 -26.72 25.65 -5.82
CA THR A 113 -25.58 26.57 -5.73
C THR A 113 -24.31 25.84 -5.39
N ARG A 114 -23.18 26.42 -5.78
CA ARG A 114 -21.85 25.86 -5.50
C ARG A 114 -21.64 25.59 -4.00
N GLU A 115 -22.03 26.52 -3.15
CA GLU A 115 -21.92 26.42 -1.70
C GLU A 115 -22.79 25.27 -1.16
N TYR A 116 -24.01 25.14 -1.68
CA TYR A 116 -24.89 24.04 -1.32
C TYR A 116 -24.31 22.68 -1.72
N ASN A 117 -23.83 22.58 -2.96
CA ASN A 117 -23.24 21.35 -3.49
C ASN A 117 -21.92 20.97 -2.76
N MET A 118 -21.13 21.96 -2.34
CA MET A 118 -19.96 21.73 -1.49
C MET A 118 -20.37 21.13 -0.15
N ALA A 119 -21.35 21.70 0.53
CA ALA A 119 -21.87 21.18 1.79
C ALA A 119 -22.55 19.80 1.63
N LEU A 120 -23.24 19.54 0.50
CA LEU A 120 -23.86 18.25 0.23
C LEU A 120 -22.82 17.15 0.00
N GLY A 121 -21.76 17.44 -0.75
CA GLY A 121 -20.64 16.54 -0.94
C GLY A 121 -19.96 16.18 0.39
N GLU A 122 -19.76 17.17 1.26
CA GLU A 122 -19.22 16.96 2.59
C GLU A 122 -20.13 16.08 3.46
N ARG A 123 -21.44 16.34 3.51
CA ARG A 123 -22.40 15.49 4.25
C ARG A 123 -22.39 14.04 3.79
N ARG A 124 -22.25 13.78 2.48
CA ARG A 124 -22.11 12.42 1.93
C ARG A 124 -20.84 11.74 2.39
N ALA A 125 -19.71 12.42 2.32
CA ALA A 125 -18.43 11.88 2.79
C ALA A 125 -18.42 11.63 4.31
N ILE A 126 -19.05 12.52 5.09
CA ILE A 126 -19.25 12.31 6.53
C ILE A 126 -20.11 11.08 6.80
N ALA A 127 -21.19 10.85 6.05
CA ALA A 127 -22.03 9.65 6.22
C ALA A 127 -21.25 8.34 5.97
N VAL A 128 -20.35 8.32 4.98
CA VAL A 128 -19.43 7.20 4.74
C VAL A 128 -18.46 7.05 5.90
N LYS A 129 -17.84 8.13 6.37
CA LYS A 129 -16.92 8.14 7.52
C LYS A 129 -17.58 7.60 8.78
N GLU A 130 -18.76 8.11 9.12
CA GLU A 130 -19.51 7.66 10.31
C GLU A 130 -19.82 6.18 10.24
N PHE A 131 -20.19 5.67 9.06
CA PHE A 131 -20.43 4.25 8.87
C PHE A 131 -19.17 3.41 9.10
N LEU A 132 -18.03 3.80 8.52
CA LEU A 132 -16.74 3.11 8.72
C LEU A 132 -16.31 3.14 10.20
N VAL A 133 -16.51 4.27 10.89
CA VAL A 133 -16.21 4.38 12.33
C VAL A 133 -17.10 3.46 13.15
N MET A 134 -18.38 3.33 12.82
CA MET A 134 -19.27 2.35 13.47
C MET A 134 -18.83 0.90 13.24
N GLN A 135 -18.16 0.62 12.11
CA GLN A 135 -17.56 -0.69 11.84
C GLN A 135 -16.20 -0.90 12.53
N GLY A 136 -15.70 0.11 13.27
CA GLY A 136 -14.47 0.03 14.08
C GLY A 136 -13.22 0.63 13.45
N VAL A 137 -13.33 1.32 12.30
CA VAL A 137 -12.20 2.04 11.70
C VAL A 137 -11.92 3.31 12.52
N PRO A 138 -10.66 3.58 12.94
CA PRO A 138 -10.33 4.77 13.72
C PRO A 138 -10.60 6.06 12.93
N ALA A 139 -11.30 7.02 13.54
CA ALA A 139 -11.71 8.26 12.88
C ALA A 139 -10.55 9.14 12.39
N ASN A 140 -9.38 9.02 13.02
CA ASN A 140 -8.15 9.74 12.66
C ASN A 140 -7.47 9.19 11.39
N MET A 141 -7.87 8.02 10.93
CA MET A 141 -7.40 7.42 9.66
C MET A 141 -8.26 7.83 8.46
N ILE A 142 -9.34 8.59 8.69
CA ILE A 142 -10.31 8.96 7.65
C ILE A 142 -10.35 10.46 7.48
N GLU A 143 -9.76 10.94 6.38
CA GLU A 143 -9.87 12.32 5.93
C GLU A 143 -11.14 12.50 5.09
N VAL A 144 -11.81 13.63 5.26
CA VAL A 144 -13.01 14.01 4.46
C VAL A 144 -12.70 15.26 3.67
N VAL A 145 -12.95 15.21 2.37
CA VAL A 145 -12.81 16.34 1.46
C VAL A 145 -14.08 16.42 0.59
N SER A 146 -14.62 17.61 0.39
CA SER A 146 -15.68 17.82 -0.58
C SER A 146 -15.18 18.63 -1.77
N TYR A 147 -15.57 18.22 -2.94
CA TYR A 147 -15.39 18.97 -4.19
C TYR A 147 -16.71 19.51 -4.73
N GLY A 148 -17.82 19.20 -4.08
CA GLY A 148 -19.14 19.61 -4.58
C GLY A 148 -19.33 19.20 -6.03
N GLU A 149 -19.67 20.16 -6.91
CA GLU A 149 -19.85 19.94 -8.35
C GLU A 149 -18.57 20.11 -9.18
N GLU A 150 -17.45 20.54 -8.57
CA GLU A 150 -16.25 20.99 -9.30
C GLU A 150 -15.48 19.87 -9.98
N ARG A 151 -15.64 18.61 -9.53
CA ARG A 151 -14.99 17.44 -10.10
C ARG A 151 -16.01 16.43 -10.57
N ALA A 152 -16.68 16.76 -11.70
CA ALA A 152 -17.65 15.87 -12.30
C ALA A 152 -16.98 14.60 -12.85
N ALA A 153 -17.57 13.43 -12.57
CA ALA A 153 -17.17 12.16 -13.18
C ALA A 153 -17.74 12.00 -14.59
N SER A 154 -18.90 12.63 -14.84
CA SER A 154 -19.56 12.63 -16.14
C SER A 154 -20.04 14.02 -16.48
N PHE A 155 -19.73 14.47 -17.69
CA PHE A 155 -20.18 15.75 -18.22
C PHE A 155 -21.53 15.62 -18.90
N GLY A 156 -22.35 16.65 -18.81
CA GLY A 156 -23.66 16.75 -19.42
C GLY A 156 -24.79 16.92 -18.42
N SER A 157 -25.79 17.70 -18.82
CA SER A 157 -26.96 18.08 -18.01
C SER A 157 -28.12 17.09 -18.23
N ASN A 158 -27.90 15.84 -17.85
CA ASN A 158 -28.87 14.76 -17.96
C ASN A 158 -28.86 13.82 -16.75
N ALA A 159 -29.94 13.04 -16.59
CA ALA A 159 -30.12 12.16 -15.44
C ALA A 159 -29.01 11.10 -15.27
N ALA A 160 -28.39 10.65 -16.36
CA ALA A 160 -27.28 9.67 -16.31
C ALA A 160 -26.02 10.33 -15.76
N ALA A 161 -25.62 11.50 -16.29
CA ALA A 161 -24.46 12.25 -15.81
C ALA A 161 -24.64 12.65 -14.34
N TRP A 162 -25.80 13.19 -13.97
CA TRP A 162 -26.07 13.56 -12.57
C TRP A 162 -25.94 12.39 -11.61
N ARG A 163 -26.39 11.19 -12.00
CA ARG A 163 -26.26 9.99 -11.17
C ARG A 163 -24.81 9.62 -10.92
N MET A 164 -23.96 9.71 -11.95
CA MET A 164 -22.52 9.45 -11.83
C MET A 164 -21.80 10.49 -10.97
N ASN A 165 -22.29 11.73 -10.96
CA ASN A 165 -21.68 12.82 -10.20
C ASN A 165 -22.04 12.79 -8.70
N ARG A 166 -23.20 12.25 -8.33
CA ARG A 166 -23.62 12.11 -6.92
C ARG A 166 -22.93 10.93 -6.26
N ARG A 167 -21.67 11.09 -5.85
CA ARG A 167 -20.85 10.00 -5.35
C ARG A 167 -19.93 10.42 -4.21
N VAL A 168 -19.41 9.45 -3.53
CA VAL A 168 -18.20 9.54 -2.69
C VAL A 168 -17.18 8.55 -3.21
N GLU A 169 -15.95 8.98 -3.38
CA GLU A 169 -14.82 8.13 -3.77
C GLU A 169 -13.91 7.88 -2.55
N LEU A 170 -13.51 6.64 -2.37
CA LEU A 170 -12.54 6.21 -1.38
C LEU A 170 -11.16 6.10 -2.04
N LYS A 171 -10.20 6.88 -1.55
CA LYS A 171 -8.80 6.97 -2.03
C LYS A 171 -7.81 6.48 -0.98
#